data_1c0cf15ac0b8ed163ccffaa33cfb1d24
#
_entry.id   1c0cf15ac0b8ed163ccffaa33cfb1d24
#
_cell.length_a   1.000
_cell.length_b   1.000
_cell.length_c   1.000
_cell.angle_alpha   90.00
_cell.angle_beta   90.00
_cell.angle_gamma   90.00
#
_symmetry.space_group_name_H-M   'P 1'
#
loop_
_entity.id
_entity.type
_entity.pdbx_description
1 polymer ?
#
loop_
_entity_poly.entity_id
_entity_poly.type
_entity_poly.pdbx_seq_one_letter_code
_entity_poly.pdbx_strand_id
1 'polypeptide(L)'
;EKLRRVEQRTVYMCFSTDMVHSGHIAIIRKAARLGRLIIGVLSDEAVISYKRFPLLPFAERKALFENINGVSRVVEQRTLSCRENLERYRPDFVVHGDDSVTGFQRPVREEVLAVLSAYGGRLVEFPYADDEKYRTLEERARTNLSLPDVRRARLRKAMEMKGLVTALEAHSGITGLIVEKTVTYENGEARQFDAMWVSSLCDSTAKGKPDIELVDMTSRFRTIDD
;
A
#
# COMPACT_ATOMS: atom_id res chain seq x y z
N GLU A 1 -2.28 28.04 28.78
CA GLU A 1 -2.13 28.70 27.46
C GLU A 1 -1.42 27.79 26.44
N LYS A 2 -0.32 27.15 26.82
CA LYS A 2 0.45 26.23 25.95
C LYS A 2 -0.36 24.99 25.52
N LEU A 3 -1.15 24.40 26.40
CA LEU A 3 -2.05 23.28 26.16
C LEU A 3 -3.19 23.67 25.21
N ARG A 4 -3.84 24.82 25.39
CA ARG A 4 -4.88 25.33 24.50
C ARG A 4 -4.36 25.58 23.06
N ARG A 5 -3.10 26.02 22.89
CA ARG A 5 -2.48 26.19 21.57
C ARG A 5 -2.23 24.86 20.85
N VAL A 6 -1.93 23.79 21.60
CA VAL A 6 -1.73 22.45 21.03
C VAL A 6 -3.06 21.83 20.55
N GLU A 7 -4.13 22.00 21.33
CA GLU A 7 -5.47 21.51 20.97
C GLU A 7 -6.09 22.21 19.75
N GLN A 8 -5.61 23.40 19.37
CA GLN A 8 -6.04 24.12 18.18
C GLN A 8 -5.35 23.64 16.89
N ARG A 9 -4.20 22.96 16.99
CA ARG A 9 -3.46 22.46 15.82
C ARG A 9 -4.06 21.17 15.30
N THR A 10 -4.00 20.99 14.00
CA THR A 10 -4.43 19.77 13.33
C THR A 10 -3.25 18.98 12.80
N VAL A 11 -3.32 17.68 12.96
CA VAL A 11 -2.30 16.72 12.53
C VAL A 11 -2.94 15.71 11.60
N TYR A 12 -2.30 15.40 10.50
CA TYR A 12 -2.75 14.37 9.56
C TYR A 12 -1.73 13.25 9.46
N MET A 13 -2.22 12.03 9.44
CA MET A 13 -1.46 10.82 9.11
C MET A 13 -2.28 9.95 8.18
N CYS A 14 -1.63 9.19 7.29
CA CYS A 14 -2.31 8.19 6.49
C CYS A 14 -1.81 6.77 6.78
N PHE A 15 -2.73 5.81 6.66
CA PHE A 15 -2.44 4.40 6.86
C PHE A 15 -3.10 3.53 5.79
N SER A 16 -2.32 2.53 5.35
CA SER A 16 -2.80 1.47 4.45
C SER A 16 -2.86 0.11 5.15
N THR A 17 -2.45 0.05 6.43
CA THR A 17 -2.26 -1.23 7.13
C THR A 17 -3.56 -1.87 7.56
N ASP A 18 -3.59 -3.19 7.49
CA ASP A 18 -4.63 -4.04 8.08
C ASP A 18 -4.26 -4.51 9.49
N MET A 19 -2.97 -4.44 9.82
CA MET A 19 -2.44 -4.90 11.09
C MET A 19 -1.86 -3.72 11.87
N VAL A 20 -2.62 -3.23 12.84
CA VAL A 20 -2.14 -2.22 13.78
C VAL A 20 -1.30 -2.90 14.85
N HIS A 21 -0.05 -2.50 15.00
CA HIS A 21 0.88 -3.02 16.01
C HIS A 21 1.45 -1.90 16.87
N SER A 22 2.25 -2.25 17.87
CA SER A 22 2.78 -1.28 18.84
C SER A 22 3.61 -0.15 18.20
N GLY A 23 4.28 -0.41 17.07
CA GLY A 23 4.99 0.63 16.29
C GLY A 23 4.04 1.70 15.78
N HIS A 24 2.92 1.30 15.16
CA HIS A 24 1.87 2.23 14.73
C HIS A 24 1.29 3.03 15.92
N ILE A 25 0.99 2.34 17.02
CA ILE A 25 0.48 3.00 18.24
C ILE A 25 1.48 4.03 18.79
N ALA A 26 2.78 3.71 18.76
CA ALA A 26 3.82 4.62 19.22
C ALA A 26 3.87 5.91 18.38
N ILE A 27 3.78 5.82 17.05
CA ILE A 27 3.76 7.00 16.16
C ILE A 27 2.45 7.78 16.33
N ILE A 28 1.31 7.10 16.39
CA ILE A 28 0.00 7.71 16.63
C ILE A 28 0.02 8.54 17.93
N ARG A 29 0.58 7.99 19.02
CA ARG A 29 0.72 8.71 20.29
C ARG A 29 1.63 9.93 20.19
N LYS A 30 2.72 9.86 19.41
CA LYS A 30 3.59 11.00 19.16
C LYS A 30 2.85 12.09 18.37
N ALA A 31 2.13 11.70 17.31
CA ALA A 31 1.33 12.60 16.49
C ALA A 31 0.23 13.29 17.29
N ALA A 32 -0.50 12.55 18.12
CA ALA A 32 -1.57 13.09 18.97
C ALA A 32 -1.09 14.16 20.00
N ARG A 33 0.21 14.15 20.35
CA ARG A 33 0.80 15.20 21.19
C ARG A 33 1.04 16.53 20.47
N LEU A 34 1.02 16.52 19.12
CA LEU A 34 1.22 17.72 18.31
C LEU A 34 -0.10 18.49 18.10
N GLY A 35 -1.26 17.83 18.23
CA GLY A 35 -2.57 18.44 18.03
C GLY A 35 -3.67 17.41 17.82
N ARG A 36 -4.82 17.87 17.32
CA ARG A 36 -5.97 17.03 16.95
C ARG A 36 -5.60 16.15 15.77
N LEU A 37 -5.53 14.85 16.02
CA LEU A 37 -5.09 13.88 15.03
C LEU A 37 -6.24 13.42 14.12
N ILE A 38 -6.06 13.62 12.83
CA ILE A 38 -6.89 13.09 11.75
C ILE A 38 -6.13 11.96 11.09
N ILE A 39 -6.73 10.79 11.00
CA ILE A 39 -6.16 9.63 10.29
C ILE A 39 -6.90 9.43 8.97
N GLY A 40 -6.17 9.47 7.86
CA GLY A 40 -6.61 9.01 6.56
C GLY A 40 -6.37 7.51 6.42
N VAL A 41 -7.44 6.73 6.25
CA VAL A 41 -7.34 5.30 5.94
C VAL A 41 -7.56 5.13 4.45
N LEU A 42 -6.62 4.45 3.78
CA LEU A 42 -6.75 4.21 2.35
C LEU A 42 -7.98 3.36 2.06
N SER A 43 -8.75 3.73 1.04
CA SER A 43 -9.84 2.89 0.53
C SER A 43 -9.31 1.54 0.02
N ASP A 44 -10.19 0.56 -0.19
CA ASP A 44 -9.77 -0.74 -0.69
C ASP A 44 -9.17 -0.61 -2.10
N GLU A 45 -9.76 0.25 -2.95
CA GLU A 45 -9.27 0.57 -4.28
C GLU A 45 -7.87 1.21 -4.22
N ALA A 46 -7.65 2.16 -3.30
CA ALA A 46 -6.35 2.80 -3.13
C ALA A 46 -5.28 1.81 -2.68
N VAL A 47 -5.59 0.88 -1.78
CA VAL A 47 -4.66 -0.16 -1.35
C VAL A 47 -4.31 -1.10 -2.51
N ILE A 48 -5.30 -1.48 -3.32
CA ILE A 48 -5.13 -2.38 -4.46
C ILE A 48 -4.33 -1.73 -5.59
N SER A 49 -4.45 -0.40 -5.76
CA SER A 49 -3.78 0.31 -6.85
C SER A 49 -2.25 0.15 -6.82
N TYR A 50 -1.65 -0.12 -5.66
CA TYR A 50 -0.23 -0.39 -5.54
C TYR A 50 0.12 -1.83 -5.13
N LYS A 51 -0.65 -2.79 -5.66
CA LYS A 51 -0.31 -4.23 -5.68
C LYS A 51 -0.60 -5.01 -4.39
N ARG A 52 -1.47 -4.52 -3.55
CA ARG A 52 -1.79 -5.16 -2.29
C ARG A 52 -3.29 -5.35 -2.12
N PHE A 53 -3.73 -6.58 -1.82
CA PHE A 53 -5.10 -6.79 -1.36
C PHE A 53 -5.17 -6.55 0.14
N PRO A 54 -6.10 -5.72 0.63
CA PRO A 54 -6.32 -5.58 2.05
C PRO A 54 -6.83 -6.91 2.65
N LEU A 55 -6.36 -7.25 3.84
CA LEU A 55 -6.86 -8.41 4.61
C LEU A 55 -8.22 -8.09 5.21
N LEU A 56 -8.40 -6.85 5.67
CA LEU A 56 -9.63 -6.32 6.22
C LEU A 56 -10.24 -5.29 5.26
N PRO A 57 -11.55 -5.31 5.04
CA PRO A 57 -12.25 -4.28 4.28
C PRO A 57 -12.05 -2.89 4.89
N PHE A 58 -12.20 -1.85 4.08
CA PHE A 58 -12.07 -0.47 4.53
C PHE A 58 -12.87 -0.14 5.81
N ALA A 59 -14.12 -0.63 5.90
CA ALA A 59 -14.97 -0.38 7.07
C ALA A 59 -14.34 -0.91 8.37
N GLU A 60 -13.77 -2.11 8.35
CA GLU A 60 -13.10 -2.72 9.49
C GLU A 60 -11.81 -1.97 9.86
N ARG A 61 -11.00 -1.63 8.86
CA ARG A 61 -9.78 -0.85 9.05
C ARG A 61 -10.09 0.53 9.64
N LYS A 62 -11.13 1.19 9.15
CA LYS A 62 -11.61 2.47 9.67
C LYS A 62 -12.04 2.33 11.13
N ALA A 63 -12.85 1.32 11.45
CA ALA A 63 -13.33 1.07 12.81
C ALA A 63 -12.17 0.82 13.80
N LEU A 64 -11.11 0.12 13.38
CA LEU A 64 -9.91 -0.06 14.20
C LEU A 64 -9.29 1.28 14.60
N PHE A 65 -9.07 2.18 13.63
CA PHE A 65 -8.45 3.48 13.90
C PHE A 65 -9.37 4.42 14.70
N GLU A 66 -10.69 4.35 14.52
CA GLU A 66 -11.65 5.14 15.29
C GLU A 66 -11.62 4.83 16.79
N ASN A 67 -11.20 3.60 17.14
CA ASN A 67 -11.11 3.15 18.53
C ASN A 67 -9.71 3.29 19.14
N ILE A 68 -8.76 3.93 18.45
CA ILE A 68 -7.43 4.19 19.01
C ILE A 68 -7.45 5.48 19.81
N ASN A 69 -7.02 5.38 21.07
CA ASN A 69 -6.93 6.56 21.94
C ASN A 69 -5.96 7.61 21.37
N GLY A 70 -6.43 8.86 21.31
CA GLY A 70 -5.69 9.99 20.74
C GLY A 70 -6.04 10.32 19.29
N VAL A 71 -6.82 9.47 18.61
CA VAL A 71 -7.37 9.76 17.30
C VAL A 71 -8.63 10.61 17.45
N SER A 72 -8.65 11.78 16.81
CA SER A 72 -9.81 12.69 16.87
C SER A 72 -10.81 12.46 15.76
N ARG A 73 -10.34 11.97 14.62
CA ARG A 73 -11.17 11.71 13.44
C ARG A 73 -10.49 10.73 12.51
N VAL A 74 -11.28 9.86 11.87
CA VAL A 74 -10.84 8.99 10.77
C VAL A 74 -11.58 9.38 9.50
N VAL A 75 -10.84 9.50 8.39
CA VAL A 75 -11.36 9.89 7.08
C VAL A 75 -10.90 8.90 6.02
N GLU A 76 -11.67 8.78 4.96
CA GLU A 76 -11.28 8.00 3.80
C GLU A 76 -10.18 8.72 3.01
N GLN A 77 -9.19 7.97 2.54
CA GLN A 77 -8.21 8.42 1.56
C GLN A 77 -8.35 7.54 0.31
N ARG A 78 -8.85 8.12 -0.76
CA ARG A 78 -9.26 7.41 -1.97
C ARG A 78 -8.13 7.06 -2.92
N THR A 79 -6.98 7.70 -2.76
CA THR A 79 -5.78 7.49 -3.58
C THR A 79 -4.55 7.40 -2.70
N LEU A 80 -3.43 6.96 -3.26
CA LEU A 80 -2.13 7.03 -2.56
C LEU A 80 -1.70 8.47 -2.29
N SER A 81 -2.11 9.41 -3.14
CA SER A 81 -1.90 10.84 -2.94
C SER A 81 -2.69 11.31 -1.71
N CYS A 82 -2.03 12.06 -0.86
CA CYS A 82 -2.67 12.72 0.29
C CYS A 82 -3.31 14.07 -0.08
N ARG A 83 -3.11 14.55 -1.30
CA ARG A 83 -3.47 15.92 -1.75
C ARG A 83 -4.88 16.32 -1.39
N GLU A 84 -5.89 15.53 -1.77
CA GLU A 84 -7.30 15.83 -1.54
C GLU A 84 -7.58 16.11 -0.05
N ASN A 85 -7.09 15.23 0.83
CA ASN A 85 -7.29 15.37 2.26
C ASN A 85 -6.48 16.53 2.85
N LEU A 86 -5.24 16.76 2.37
CA LEU A 86 -4.42 17.89 2.81
C LEU A 86 -5.01 19.24 2.42
N GLU A 87 -5.53 19.37 1.22
CA GLU A 87 -6.22 20.60 0.75
C GLU A 87 -7.52 20.83 1.51
N ARG A 88 -8.27 19.76 1.82
CA ARG A 88 -9.54 19.84 2.55
C ARG A 88 -9.37 20.19 4.02
N TYR A 89 -8.42 19.56 4.70
CA TYR A 89 -8.28 19.69 6.17
C TYR A 89 -7.19 20.68 6.58
N ARG A 90 -6.30 21.06 5.67
CA ARG A 90 -5.18 21.99 5.87
C ARG A 90 -4.46 21.78 7.22
N PRO A 91 -3.93 20.57 7.49
CA PRO A 91 -3.32 20.28 8.79
C PRO A 91 -2.05 21.11 9.00
N ASP A 92 -1.82 21.55 10.23
CA ASP A 92 -0.56 22.22 10.62
C ASP A 92 0.63 21.27 10.48
N PHE A 93 0.40 19.98 10.73
CA PHE A 93 1.42 18.94 10.63
C PHE A 93 0.89 17.73 9.84
N VAL A 94 1.73 17.22 8.95
CA VAL A 94 1.61 15.86 8.42
C VAL A 94 2.67 15.02 9.11
N VAL A 95 2.28 13.89 9.66
CA VAL A 95 3.21 12.95 10.34
C VAL A 95 3.36 11.69 9.50
N HIS A 96 4.60 11.29 9.29
CA HIS A 96 4.94 10.06 8.57
C HIS A 96 6.07 9.30 9.30
N GLY A 97 6.24 8.01 8.98
CA GLY A 97 7.46 7.28 9.31
C GLY A 97 8.62 7.70 8.41
N ASP A 98 9.85 7.45 8.82
CA ASP A 98 11.06 7.77 8.05
C ASP A 98 11.29 6.86 6.83
N ASP A 99 10.46 5.83 6.65
CA ASP A 99 10.42 4.97 5.47
C ASP A 99 10.02 5.70 4.17
N SER A 100 9.44 6.89 4.29
CA SER A 100 9.03 7.72 3.14
C SER A 100 10.19 8.42 2.40
N VAL A 101 11.40 8.43 2.97
CA VAL A 101 12.55 9.15 2.40
C VAL A 101 13.11 8.48 1.15
N THR A 102 12.95 7.15 1.05
CA THR A 102 13.49 6.35 -0.05
C THR A 102 12.44 5.46 -0.69
N GLY A 103 12.67 5.07 -1.95
CA GLY A 103 11.86 4.09 -2.64
C GLY A 103 10.53 4.60 -3.17
N PHE A 104 9.52 3.74 -3.14
CA PHE A 104 8.20 3.95 -3.74
C PHE A 104 7.44 5.15 -3.16
N GLN A 105 7.67 5.52 -1.92
CA GLN A 105 6.95 6.59 -1.23
C GLN A 105 7.55 7.98 -1.47
N ARG A 106 8.72 8.08 -2.09
CA ARG A 106 9.39 9.37 -2.35
C ARG A 106 8.53 10.37 -3.13
N PRO A 107 7.83 10.01 -4.22
CA PRO A 107 6.96 10.95 -4.94
C PRO A 107 5.80 11.46 -4.08
N VAL A 108 5.22 10.60 -3.23
CA VAL A 108 4.17 11.00 -2.29
C VAL A 108 4.70 12.01 -1.28
N ARG A 109 5.92 11.80 -0.78
CA ARG A 109 6.59 12.74 0.12
C ARG A 109 6.83 14.11 -0.52
N GLU A 110 7.31 14.13 -1.76
CA GLU A 110 7.56 15.38 -2.52
C GLU A 110 6.23 16.14 -2.75
N GLU A 111 5.17 15.43 -3.07
CA GLU A 111 3.82 15.99 -3.20
C GLU A 111 3.32 16.59 -1.89
N VAL A 112 3.45 15.86 -0.78
CA VAL A 112 3.06 16.35 0.56
C VAL A 112 3.79 17.65 0.89
N LEU A 113 5.10 17.72 0.67
CA LEU A 113 5.88 18.94 0.89
C LEU A 113 5.40 20.11 0.02
N ALA A 114 5.08 19.85 -1.26
CA ALA A 114 4.56 20.87 -2.17
C ALA A 114 3.21 21.42 -1.69
N VAL A 115 2.29 20.54 -1.28
CA VAL A 115 0.96 20.94 -0.77
C VAL A 115 1.11 21.73 0.54
N LEU A 116 1.92 21.23 1.48
CA LEU A 116 2.14 21.88 2.78
C LEU A 116 2.73 23.29 2.62
N SER A 117 3.67 23.48 1.67
CA SER A 117 4.29 24.78 1.41
C SER A 117 3.28 25.85 1.00
N ALA A 118 2.18 25.47 0.34
CA ALA A 118 1.16 26.40 -0.14
C ALA A 118 0.37 27.08 1.00
N TYR A 119 0.34 26.51 2.22
CA TYR A 119 -0.39 27.10 3.34
C TYR A 119 0.41 27.14 4.67
N GLY A 120 1.70 26.81 4.64
CA GLY A 120 2.60 26.90 5.80
C GLY A 120 2.56 25.71 6.75
N GLY A 121 1.99 24.57 6.33
CA GLY A 121 2.06 23.31 7.07
C GLY A 121 3.46 22.70 7.09
N ARG A 122 3.70 21.72 7.96
CA ARG A 122 5.01 21.08 8.14
C ARG A 122 4.91 19.56 8.12
N LEU A 123 5.86 18.92 7.45
CA LEU A 123 6.06 17.47 7.55
C LEU A 123 6.93 17.17 8.79
N VAL A 124 6.49 16.20 9.59
CA VAL A 124 7.20 15.69 10.77
C VAL A 124 7.41 14.19 10.56
N GLU A 125 8.65 13.77 10.51
CA GLU A 125 9.03 12.38 10.30
C GLU A 125 9.55 11.80 11.63
N PHE A 126 9.02 10.65 12.02
CA PHE A 126 9.50 9.92 13.19
C PHE A 126 10.18 8.64 12.77
N PRO A 127 11.33 8.30 13.38
CA PRO A 127 11.97 7.01 13.12
C PRO A 127 11.02 5.87 13.51
N TYR A 128 10.91 4.91 12.61
CA TYR A 128 10.17 3.68 12.86
C TYR A 128 10.96 2.84 13.87
N ALA A 129 10.38 2.54 15.00
CA ALA A 129 11.01 1.69 15.98
C ALA A 129 10.83 0.22 15.56
N ASP A 130 11.94 -0.47 15.26
CA ASP A 130 12.02 -1.92 15.10
C ASP A 130 11.23 -2.49 13.89
N ASP A 131 11.54 -1.97 12.71
CA ASP A 131 10.84 -2.19 11.45
C ASP A 131 10.87 -3.66 10.98
N GLU A 132 11.98 -4.36 11.16
CA GLU A 132 12.19 -5.70 10.63
C GLU A 132 11.28 -6.75 11.29
N LYS A 133 11.06 -6.65 12.58
CA LYS A 133 10.20 -7.57 13.34
C LYS A 133 8.74 -7.47 12.89
N TYR A 134 8.24 -6.26 12.69
CA TYR A 134 6.85 -6.05 12.30
C TYR A 134 6.60 -6.36 10.83
N ARG A 135 7.55 -6.02 9.95
CA ARG A 135 7.52 -6.41 8.55
C ARG A 135 7.46 -7.93 8.40
N THR A 136 8.32 -8.65 9.11
CA THR A 136 8.30 -10.11 9.14
C THR A 136 6.98 -10.66 9.66
N LEU A 137 6.37 -10.03 10.66
CA LEU A 137 5.07 -10.44 11.19
C LEU A 137 3.94 -10.23 10.17
N GLU A 138 3.91 -9.09 9.48
CA GLU A 138 2.96 -8.82 8.42
C GLU A 138 3.11 -9.80 7.24
N GLU A 139 4.34 -10.07 6.82
CA GLU A 139 4.64 -11.03 5.76
C GLU A 139 4.19 -12.45 6.14
N ARG A 140 4.48 -12.89 7.36
CA ARG A 140 4.03 -14.20 7.87
C ARG A 140 2.51 -14.29 7.97
N ALA A 141 1.84 -13.23 8.47
CA ALA A 141 0.38 -13.18 8.52
C ALA A 141 -0.22 -13.28 7.10
N ARG A 142 0.32 -12.55 6.13
CA ARG A 142 -0.10 -12.61 4.72
C ARG A 142 0.09 -14.00 4.12
N THR A 143 1.22 -14.64 4.39
CA THR A 143 1.52 -15.98 3.91
C THR A 143 0.58 -17.01 4.55
N ASN A 144 0.38 -16.94 5.86
CA ASN A 144 -0.46 -17.88 6.59
C ASN A 144 -1.96 -17.69 6.35
N LEU A 145 -2.42 -16.45 6.10
CA LEU A 145 -3.81 -16.12 5.79
C LEU A 145 -4.15 -16.30 4.31
N SER A 146 -3.19 -16.61 3.45
CA SER A 146 -3.48 -16.90 2.05
C SER A 146 -3.99 -18.34 1.89
N LEU A 147 -5.20 -18.59 2.38
CA LEU A 147 -5.92 -19.84 2.17
C LEU A 147 -6.04 -20.12 0.66
N PRO A 148 -6.01 -21.40 0.23
CA PRO A 148 -6.13 -21.76 -1.19
C PRO A 148 -7.33 -21.12 -1.89
N ASP A 149 -8.45 -20.99 -1.20
CA ASP A 149 -9.66 -20.39 -1.76
C ASP A 149 -9.53 -18.87 -1.95
N VAL A 150 -8.84 -18.20 -1.04
CA VAL A 150 -8.54 -16.76 -1.17
C VAL A 150 -7.61 -16.54 -2.36
N ARG A 151 -6.59 -17.39 -2.53
CA ARG A 151 -5.67 -17.30 -3.68
C ARG A 151 -6.39 -17.55 -5.00
N ARG A 152 -7.26 -18.56 -5.08
CA ARG A 152 -8.05 -18.86 -6.29
C ARG A 152 -9.01 -17.73 -6.66
N ALA A 153 -9.56 -17.04 -5.67
CA ALA A 153 -10.50 -15.94 -5.89
C ALA A 153 -9.81 -14.60 -6.24
N ARG A 154 -8.48 -14.50 -6.12
CA ARG A 154 -7.74 -13.23 -6.27
C ARG A 154 -7.99 -12.53 -7.60
N LEU A 155 -7.90 -13.26 -8.71
CA LEU A 155 -8.10 -12.68 -10.04
C LEU A 155 -9.53 -12.14 -10.19
N ARG A 156 -10.53 -12.94 -9.79
CA ARG A 156 -11.94 -12.52 -9.82
C ARG A 156 -12.15 -11.25 -8.99
N LYS A 157 -11.65 -11.25 -7.77
CA LYS A 157 -11.74 -10.10 -6.86
C LYS A 157 -11.05 -8.85 -7.45
N ALA A 158 -9.89 -9.02 -8.09
CA ALA A 158 -9.21 -7.92 -8.77
C ALA A 158 -10.06 -7.34 -9.90
N MET A 159 -10.68 -8.19 -10.72
CA MET A 159 -11.58 -7.76 -11.80
C MET A 159 -12.83 -7.05 -11.27
N GLU A 160 -13.44 -7.56 -10.20
CA GLU A 160 -14.61 -6.95 -9.56
C GLU A 160 -14.30 -5.56 -8.99
N MET A 161 -13.12 -5.37 -8.42
CA MET A 161 -12.74 -4.11 -7.75
C MET A 161 -12.15 -3.07 -8.69
N LYS A 162 -11.36 -3.50 -9.69
CA LYS A 162 -10.67 -2.58 -10.62
C LYS A 162 -11.42 -2.38 -11.93
N GLY A 163 -12.33 -3.29 -12.27
CA GLY A 163 -12.99 -3.33 -13.57
C GLY A 163 -12.06 -3.78 -14.72
N LEU A 164 -10.78 -3.42 -14.68
CA LEU A 164 -9.74 -3.82 -15.62
C LEU A 164 -8.51 -4.33 -14.87
N VAL A 165 -8.01 -5.49 -15.27
CA VAL A 165 -6.79 -6.11 -14.76
C VAL A 165 -5.73 -6.09 -15.84
N THR A 166 -4.56 -5.56 -15.52
CA THR A 166 -3.40 -5.53 -16.42
C THR A 166 -2.47 -6.70 -16.09
N ALA A 167 -2.18 -7.52 -17.09
CA ALA A 167 -1.25 -8.63 -16.95
C ALA A 167 -0.12 -8.51 -17.99
N LEU A 168 1.10 -8.78 -17.57
CA LEU A 168 2.24 -8.88 -18.48
C LEU A 168 2.77 -10.31 -18.46
N GLU A 169 3.27 -10.73 -19.60
CA GLU A 169 3.82 -12.06 -19.76
C GLU A 169 5.10 -12.24 -18.94
N ALA A 170 5.20 -13.42 -18.30
CA ALA A 170 6.39 -13.89 -17.63
C ALA A 170 6.64 -15.37 -18.01
N HIS A 171 7.86 -15.68 -18.44
CA HIS A 171 8.27 -17.03 -18.86
C HIS A 171 9.56 -17.50 -18.17
N SER A 172 10.09 -16.73 -17.27
CA SER A 172 11.26 -17.06 -16.44
C SER A 172 11.24 -16.25 -15.16
N GLY A 173 12.01 -16.64 -14.15
CA GLY A 173 12.14 -15.90 -12.91
C GLY A 173 12.57 -14.45 -13.11
N ILE A 174 13.46 -14.18 -14.09
CA ILE A 174 13.89 -12.80 -14.42
C ILE A 174 12.73 -11.97 -14.97
N THR A 175 11.97 -12.52 -15.93
CA THR A 175 10.82 -11.80 -16.48
C THR A 175 9.72 -11.60 -15.45
N GLY A 176 9.52 -12.56 -14.55
CA GLY A 176 8.65 -12.41 -13.39
C GLY A 176 9.07 -11.25 -12.47
N LEU A 177 10.36 -11.17 -12.13
CA LEU A 177 10.91 -10.06 -11.35
C LEU A 177 10.75 -8.70 -12.06
N ILE A 178 10.92 -8.64 -13.39
CA ILE A 178 10.69 -7.42 -14.15
C ILE A 178 9.23 -6.98 -14.04
N VAL A 179 8.28 -7.90 -14.25
CA VAL A 179 6.85 -7.60 -14.10
C VAL A 179 6.56 -7.12 -12.68
N GLU A 180 7.12 -7.81 -11.69
CA GLU A 180 6.90 -7.46 -10.29
C GLU A 180 7.47 -6.11 -9.89
N LYS A 181 8.65 -5.75 -10.35
CA LYS A 181 9.35 -4.53 -9.93
C LYS A 181 9.04 -3.31 -10.82
N THR A 182 8.39 -3.51 -11.97
CA THR A 182 8.04 -2.41 -12.86
C THR A 182 6.96 -1.54 -12.22
N VAL A 183 7.31 -0.28 -12.02
CA VAL A 183 6.40 0.78 -11.54
C VAL A 183 6.42 1.91 -12.56
N THR A 184 5.26 2.32 -13.01
CA THR A 184 5.09 3.52 -13.84
C THR A 184 4.32 4.58 -13.05
N TYR A 185 4.50 5.83 -13.42
CA TYR A 185 3.79 6.94 -12.80
C TYR A 185 2.95 7.65 -13.86
N GLU A 186 1.65 7.74 -13.59
CA GLU A 186 0.71 8.46 -14.44
C GLU A 186 -0.07 9.44 -13.58
N ASN A 187 -0.02 10.74 -13.93
CA ASN A 187 -0.65 11.81 -13.15
C ASN A 187 -0.24 11.85 -11.66
N GLY A 188 0.99 11.42 -11.35
CA GLY A 188 1.49 11.34 -9.97
C GLY A 188 1.07 10.06 -9.23
N GLU A 189 0.30 9.19 -9.84
CA GLU A 189 -0.07 7.89 -9.29
C GLU A 189 0.87 6.79 -9.79
N ALA A 190 1.31 5.95 -8.86
CA ALA A 190 2.10 4.78 -9.20
C ALA A 190 1.22 3.66 -9.71
N ARG A 191 1.59 3.06 -10.83
CA ARG A 191 0.91 1.91 -11.42
C ARG A 191 1.84 0.74 -11.59
N GLN A 192 1.33 -0.45 -11.33
CA GLN A 192 2.01 -1.73 -11.52
C GLN A 192 1.08 -2.72 -12.23
N PHE A 193 1.64 -3.75 -12.81
CA PHE A 193 0.85 -4.86 -13.34
C PHE A 193 0.14 -5.61 -12.20
N ASP A 194 -1.08 -6.04 -12.44
CA ASP A 194 -1.92 -6.73 -11.46
C ASP A 194 -1.65 -8.22 -11.41
N ALA A 195 -1.19 -8.79 -12.52
CA ALA A 195 -0.97 -10.21 -12.69
C ALA A 195 0.19 -10.50 -13.64
N MET A 196 0.70 -11.72 -13.55
CA MET A 196 1.62 -12.29 -14.52
C MET A 196 0.86 -13.31 -15.36
N TRP A 197 1.13 -13.29 -16.66
CA TRP A 197 0.61 -14.26 -17.60
C TRP A 197 1.71 -15.26 -17.98
N VAL A 198 1.56 -16.51 -17.56
CA VAL A 198 2.45 -17.59 -18.02
C VAL A 198 1.94 -18.11 -19.35
N SER A 199 2.55 -17.64 -20.42
CA SER A 199 2.14 -17.99 -21.79
C SER A 199 2.61 -19.39 -22.19
N SER A 200 1.70 -20.20 -22.70
CA SER A 200 2.05 -21.53 -23.25
C SER A 200 2.96 -21.42 -24.46
N LEU A 201 2.75 -20.41 -25.29
CA LEU A 201 3.56 -20.17 -26.49
C LEU A 201 5.01 -19.86 -26.13
N CYS A 202 5.24 -18.92 -25.22
CA CYS A 202 6.59 -18.53 -24.85
C CYS A 202 7.31 -19.62 -24.04
N ASP A 203 6.60 -20.31 -23.16
CA ASP A 203 7.15 -21.47 -22.45
C ASP A 203 7.55 -22.61 -23.41
N SER A 204 6.70 -22.92 -24.36
CA SER A 204 6.99 -23.94 -25.40
C SER A 204 8.16 -23.52 -26.27
N THR A 205 8.17 -22.28 -26.75
CA THR A 205 9.23 -21.73 -27.62
C THR A 205 10.57 -21.69 -26.87
N ALA A 206 10.59 -21.26 -25.62
CA ALA A 206 11.79 -21.26 -24.79
C ALA A 206 12.39 -22.66 -24.59
N LYS A 207 11.55 -23.68 -24.63
CA LYS A 207 11.96 -25.11 -24.57
C LYS A 207 12.19 -25.75 -25.96
N GLY A 208 12.17 -24.96 -27.04
CA GLY A 208 12.34 -25.43 -28.42
C GLY A 208 11.23 -26.36 -28.89
N LYS A 209 10.03 -26.22 -28.38
CA LYS A 209 8.86 -27.06 -28.69
C LYS A 209 7.76 -26.23 -29.35
N PRO A 210 6.96 -26.81 -30.26
CA PRO A 210 5.77 -26.14 -30.78
C PRO A 210 4.70 -25.99 -29.70
N ASP A 211 3.86 -24.95 -29.82
CA ASP A 211 2.76 -24.68 -28.90
C ASP A 211 1.52 -25.55 -29.19
N ILE A 212 1.68 -26.85 -28.97
CA ILE A 212 0.65 -27.89 -29.16
C ILE A 212 0.54 -28.80 -27.93
N GLU A 213 0.68 -28.23 -26.73
CA GLU A 213 0.61 -28.94 -25.45
C GLU A 213 1.67 -30.04 -25.24
N LEU A 214 2.82 -29.95 -25.91
CA LEU A 214 3.96 -30.85 -25.71
C LEU A 214 4.72 -30.60 -24.40
N VAL A 215 4.46 -29.48 -23.75
CA VAL A 215 5.02 -29.18 -22.42
C VAL A 215 4.04 -29.65 -21.36
N ASP A 216 4.48 -30.62 -20.57
CA ASP A 216 3.66 -31.19 -19.49
C ASP A 216 3.44 -30.20 -18.36
N MET A 217 2.37 -30.41 -17.59
CA MET A 217 1.98 -29.53 -16.46
C MET A 217 3.06 -29.43 -15.41
N THR A 218 3.82 -30.50 -15.14
CA THR A 218 4.90 -30.49 -14.14
C THR A 218 6.01 -29.54 -14.55
N SER A 219 6.38 -29.53 -15.83
CA SER A 219 7.36 -28.58 -16.39
C SER A 219 6.88 -27.14 -16.28
N ARG A 220 5.58 -26.87 -16.47
CA ARG A 220 5.00 -25.52 -16.31
C ARG A 220 4.98 -25.08 -14.86
N PHE A 221 4.64 -25.97 -13.93
CA PHE A 221 4.68 -25.66 -12.50
C PHE A 221 6.09 -25.28 -12.05
N ARG A 222 7.13 -25.96 -12.54
CA ARG A 222 8.52 -25.58 -12.22
C ARG A 222 8.87 -24.18 -12.70
N THR A 223 8.40 -23.79 -13.89
CA THR A 223 8.61 -22.42 -14.42
C THR A 223 7.92 -21.35 -13.54
N ILE A 224 6.86 -21.73 -12.83
CA ILE A 224 6.14 -20.81 -11.92
C ILE A 224 6.82 -20.75 -10.52
N ASP A 225 7.40 -21.86 -10.10
CA ASP A 225 8.04 -21.99 -8.78
C ASP A 225 9.45 -21.38 -8.75
N ASP A 226 10.16 -21.34 -9.88
CA ASP A 226 11.49 -20.72 -10.05
C ASP A 226 11.39 -19.18 -10.09
#